data_87fc77275d742207ee2b334d77ad4d17
#
_entry.id   87fc77275d742207ee2b334d77ad4d17
#
_cell.length_a   1.000
_cell.length_b   1.000
_cell.length_c   1.000
_cell.angle_alpha   90.00
_cell.angle_beta   90.00
_cell.angle_gamma   90.00
#
_symmetry.space_group_name_H-M   'P 1'
#
loop_
_entity.id
_entity.type
_entity.pdbx_description
1 polymer ?
#
loop_
_entity_poly.entity_id
_entity_poly.type
_entity_poly.pdbx_seq_one_letter_code
_entity_poly.pdbx_strand_id
1 'polypeptide(L)'
;MIEIIDNYTSKDLYGQLCTTSHFYGRVTWAGIKAEPECPLHDLIHQTFQSHVRQKNITGATAWWNVRAKDCRVHNDIESYSTQNGESYRPDILPKKTFIYYLKAPEKGGHLSIYTRARFFGSGKDIVWKEHETDTISAIENRLIVFPADVAHQVQPYEGNRVSIGMIFWVDLPKIYPTANPNMNMYFDRVWEIEDAKQISMYV
;
A
#
# COMPACT_ATOMS: atom_id res chain seq x y z
N MET A 1 11.23 11.95 4.13
CA MET A 1 10.97 12.86 2.99
C MET A 1 9.84 12.24 2.18
N ILE A 2 8.85 13.05 1.79
CA ILE A 2 7.74 12.65 0.90
C ILE A 2 8.15 13.01 -0.53
N GLU A 3 7.94 12.07 -1.46
CA GLU A 3 8.16 12.28 -2.89
C GLU A 3 6.80 12.20 -3.60
N ILE A 4 6.52 13.10 -4.53
CA ILE A 4 5.30 13.11 -5.34
C ILE A 4 5.73 13.16 -6.81
N ILE A 5 5.28 12.18 -7.59
CA ILE A 5 5.72 12.02 -8.97
C ILE A 5 4.48 11.87 -9.86
N ASP A 6 4.22 12.88 -10.67
CA ASP A 6 3.14 12.87 -11.65
C ASP A 6 3.57 12.20 -12.96
N ASN A 7 2.61 11.61 -13.68
CA ASN A 7 2.85 10.85 -14.91
C ASN A 7 3.91 9.76 -14.73
N TYR A 8 3.81 9.03 -13.63
CA TYR A 8 4.84 8.08 -13.18
C TYR A 8 5.06 6.93 -14.16
N THR A 9 4.00 6.36 -14.72
CA THR A 9 4.11 5.31 -15.72
C THR A 9 3.86 5.85 -17.12
N SER A 10 4.32 5.10 -18.13
CA SER A 10 3.94 5.37 -19.52
C SER A 10 2.43 5.31 -19.70
N LYS A 11 1.90 5.97 -20.73
CA LYS A 11 0.48 5.93 -21.05
C LYS A 11 -0.02 4.51 -21.33
N ASP A 12 0.83 3.68 -21.93
CA ASP A 12 0.52 2.30 -22.24
C ASP A 12 0.36 1.45 -20.97
N LEU A 13 1.35 1.46 -20.07
CA LEU A 13 1.27 0.74 -18.79
C LEU A 13 0.11 1.24 -17.93
N TYR A 14 -0.11 2.57 -17.88
CA TYR A 14 -1.26 3.14 -17.20
C TYR A 14 -2.58 2.60 -17.73
N GLY A 15 -2.76 2.59 -19.07
CA GLY A 15 -3.96 2.05 -19.72
C GLY A 15 -4.18 0.57 -19.41
N GLN A 16 -3.12 -0.25 -19.43
CA GLN A 16 -3.19 -1.66 -19.06
C GLN A 16 -3.60 -1.85 -17.59
N LEU A 17 -3.02 -1.09 -16.68
CA LEU A 17 -3.39 -1.13 -15.24
C LEU A 17 -4.86 -0.75 -15.01
N CYS A 18 -5.39 0.24 -15.72
CA CYS A 18 -6.79 0.64 -15.60
C CYS A 18 -7.78 -0.45 -16.02
N THR A 19 -7.38 -1.38 -16.89
CA THR A 19 -8.23 -2.51 -17.35
C THR A 19 -8.10 -3.75 -16.47
N THR A 20 -7.17 -3.76 -15.51
CA THR A 20 -6.84 -4.93 -14.68
C THR A 20 -7.70 -4.95 -13.41
N SER A 21 -8.96 -5.36 -13.52
CA SER A 21 -9.91 -5.39 -12.37
C SER A 21 -9.88 -6.67 -11.53
N HIS A 22 -9.31 -7.75 -12.04
CA HIS A 22 -9.34 -9.07 -11.40
C HIS A 22 -8.44 -9.21 -10.15
N PHE A 23 -7.62 -8.23 -9.86
CA PHE A 23 -6.82 -8.17 -8.63
C PHE A 23 -7.52 -7.46 -7.46
N TYR A 24 -8.73 -6.93 -7.67
CA TYR A 24 -9.47 -6.29 -6.59
C TYR A 24 -9.77 -7.29 -5.46
N GLY A 25 -9.46 -6.91 -4.22
CA GLY A 25 -9.62 -7.77 -3.05
C GLY A 25 -8.49 -8.78 -2.84
N ARG A 26 -7.39 -8.70 -3.58
CA ARG A 26 -6.21 -9.56 -3.41
C ARG A 26 -4.98 -8.78 -3.03
N VAL A 27 -4.07 -9.45 -2.33
CA VAL A 27 -2.68 -9.01 -2.15
C VAL A 27 -1.84 -9.82 -3.12
N THR A 28 -1.05 -9.12 -3.91
CA THR A 28 -0.10 -9.72 -4.82
C THR A 28 1.28 -9.68 -4.18
N TRP A 29 1.98 -10.80 -4.19
CA TRP A 29 3.42 -10.85 -3.99
C TRP A 29 4.09 -10.90 -5.36
N ALA A 30 5.00 -9.96 -5.60
CA ALA A 30 5.89 -10.01 -6.76
C ALA A 30 7.33 -10.21 -6.27
N GLY A 31 7.90 -11.36 -6.58
CA GLY A 31 9.31 -11.65 -6.34
C GLY A 31 10.17 -10.78 -7.25
N ILE A 32 11.16 -10.08 -6.66
CA ILE A 32 11.94 -9.10 -7.46
C ILE A 32 12.82 -9.73 -8.56
N LYS A 33 13.01 -11.05 -8.51
CA LYS A 33 13.72 -11.82 -9.51
C LYS A 33 12.78 -12.60 -10.43
N ALA A 34 11.48 -12.57 -10.17
CA ALA A 34 10.50 -13.21 -11.04
C ALA A 34 10.27 -12.34 -12.28
N GLU A 35 9.98 -13.00 -13.41
CA GLU A 35 9.56 -12.28 -14.62
C GLU A 35 8.16 -11.67 -14.39
N PRO A 36 7.91 -10.44 -14.86
CA PRO A 36 6.58 -9.84 -14.82
C PRO A 36 5.57 -10.68 -15.61
N GLU A 37 4.43 -10.98 -15.01
CA GLU A 37 3.34 -11.77 -15.63
C GLU A 37 2.11 -10.90 -15.95
N CYS A 38 2.10 -9.67 -15.45
CA CYS A 38 0.97 -8.76 -15.63
C CYS A 38 1.41 -7.29 -15.39
N PRO A 39 0.61 -6.30 -15.81
CA PRO A 39 0.93 -4.88 -15.65
C PRO A 39 1.22 -4.45 -14.21
N LEU A 40 0.64 -5.13 -13.21
CA LEU A 40 0.95 -4.84 -11.79
C LEU A 40 2.38 -5.23 -11.44
N HIS A 41 2.89 -6.35 -11.97
CA HIS A 41 4.28 -6.75 -11.77
C HIS A 41 5.24 -5.77 -12.46
N ASP A 42 4.90 -5.26 -13.65
CA ASP A 42 5.68 -4.24 -14.33
C ASP A 42 5.76 -2.95 -13.51
N LEU A 43 4.63 -2.50 -12.92
CA LEU A 43 4.61 -1.35 -12.02
C LEU A 43 5.53 -1.57 -10.80
N ILE A 44 5.48 -2.74 -10.18
CA ILE A 44 6.31 -3.09 -9.03
C ILE A 44 7.79 -3.08 -9.42
N HIS A 45 8.17 -3.70 -10.52
CA HIS A 45 9.55 -3.73 -11.01
C HIS A 45 10.06 -2.34 -11.38
N GLN A 46 9.25 -1.52 -12.05
CA GLN A 46 9.58 -0.12 -12.33
C GLN A 46 9.84 0.65 -11.02
N THR A 47 8.96 0.48 -10.03
CA THR A 47 9.08 1.15 -8.73
C THR A 47 10.32 0.71 -7.98
N PHE A 48 10.63 -0.60 -8.00
CA PHE A 48 11.86 -1.12 -7.41
C PHE A 48 13.11 -0.50 -8.03
N GLN A 49 13.20 -0.50 -9.36
CA GLN A 49 14.35 0.02 -10.09
C GLN A 49 14.56 1.52 -9.89
N SER A 50 13.47 2.28 -9.77
CA SER A 50 13.53 3.74 -9.67
C SER A 50 13.78 4.24 -8.25
N HIS A 51 13.15 3.64 -7.23
CA HIS A 51 13.07 4.22 -5.89
C HIS A 51 13.61 3.34 -4.76
N VAL A 52 13.79 2.05 -4.96
CA VAL A 52 14.21 1.13 -3.90
C VAL A 52 15.68 0.78 -4.01
N ARG A 53 16.10 0.15 -5.10
CA ARG A 53 17.49 -0.19 -5.46
C ARG A 53 18.31 -0.88 -4.35
N GLN A 54 17.67 -1.47 -3.35
CA GLN A 54 18.37 -2.17 -2.28
C GLN A 54 18.65 -3.61 -2.68
N LYS A 55 19.89 -4.07 -2.54
CA LYS A 55 20.32 -5.41 -2.98
C LYS A 55 19.69 -6.57 -2.21
N ASN A 56 19.20 -6.30 -1.00
CA ASN A 56 18.64 -7.32 -0.11
C ASN A 56 17.10 -7.41 -0.17
N ILE A 57 16.44 -6.67 -1.06
CA ILE A 57 14.99 -6.79 -1.25
C ILE A 57 14.69 -8.12 -1.96
N THR A 58 13.75 -8.88 -1.42
CA THR A 58 13.30 -10.16 -1.98
C THR A 58 12.06 -10.02 -2.85
N GLY A 59 11.21 -9.05 -2.56
CA GLY A 59 10.00 -8.81 -3.33
C GLY A 59 9.16 -7.67 -2.77
N ALA A 60 7.97 -7.52 -3.31
CA ALA A 60 7.00 -6.54 -2.87
C ALA A 60 5.62 -7.16 -2.68
N THR A 61 4.90 -6.69 -1.68
CA THR A 61 3.44 -6.86 -1.62
C THR A 61 2.77 -5.65 -2.26
N ALA A 62 1.73 -5.88 -3.04
CA ALA A 62 0.87 -4.85 -3.59
C ALA A 62 -0.60 -5.20 -3.36
N TRP A 63 -1.42 -4.19 -3.12
CA TRP A 63 -2.86 -4.35 -2.92
C TRP A 63 -3.64 -3.19 -3.54
N TRP A 64 -4.87 -3.49 -3.97
CA TRP A 64 -5.77 -2.51 -4.55
C TRP A 64 -6.68 -1.91 -3.48
N ASN A 65 -6.76 -0.59 -3.43
CA ASN A 65 -7.67 0.16 -2.57
C ASN A 65 -8.81 0.74 -3.42
N VAL A 66 -9.95 0.06 -3.45
CA VAL A 66 -11.10 0.39 -4.30
C VAL A 66 -12.29 0.96 -3.50
N ARG A 67 -12.34 0.71 -2.18
CA ARG A 67 -13.53 0.99 -1.36
C ARG A 67 -13.24 1.67 -0.02
N ALA A 68 -12.08 2.25 0.17
CA ALA A 68 -11.75 2.88 1.45
C ALA A 68 -12.56 4.16 1.65
N LYS A 69 -13.83 4.04 2.08
CA LYS A 69 -14.65 5.19 2.48
C LYS A 69 -14.14 5.82 3.78
N ASP A 70 -13.58 5.01 4.69
CA ASP A 70 -13.02 5.45 5.96
C ASP A 70 -11.75 4.66 6.26
N CYS A 71 -10.62 5.15 5.76
CA CYS A 71 -9.34 4.62 6.20
C CYS A 71 -9.02 5.22 7.58
N ARG A 72 -8.87 4.38 8.60
CA ARG A 72 -8.35 4.84 9.90
C ARG A 72 -6.93 5.35 9.73
N VAL A 73 -6.52 6.26 10.60
CA VAL A 73 -5.11 6.66 10.68
C VAL A 73 -4.29 5.43 11.07
N HIS A 74 -3.30 5.08 10.27
CA HIS A 74 -2.42 3.92 10.48
C HIS A 74 -1.02 4.19 9.90
N ASN A 75 -0.09 3.31 10.19
CA ASN A 75 1.15 3.15 9.45
C ASN A 75 1.27 1.71 8.94
N ASP A 76 2.09 1.50 7.93
CA ASP A 76 2.19 0.18 7.29
C ASP A 76 3.08 -0.80 8.05
N ILE A 77 3.79 -0.34 9.08
CA ILE A 77 4.64 -1.17 9.95
C ILE A 77 3.84 -1.81 11.08
N GLU A 78 2.83 -1.12 11.61
CA GLU A 78 2.06 -1.56 12.77
C GLU A 78 1.34 -2.88 12.50
N SER A 79 0.75 -3.02 11.32
CA SER A 79 0.09 -4.26 10.90
C SER A 79 1.02 -5.47 10.91
N TYR A 80 2.30 -5.25 10.64
CA TYR A 80 3.31 -6.31 10.61
C TYR A 80 3.71 -6.77 12.01
N SER A 81 3.94 -5.84 12.93
CA SER A 81 4.41 -6.15 14.29
C SER A 81 3.34 -6.83 15.16
N THR A 82 2.06 -6.48 14.97
CA THR A 82 0.96 -7.00 15.77
C THR A 82 0.49 -8.38 15.35
N GLN A 83 0.56 -8.72 14.06
CA GLN A 83 0.10 -10.00 13.54
C GLN A 83 1.05 -11.17 13.82
N ASN A 84 2.33 -10.91 14.04
CA ASN A 84 3.32 -11.97 14.17
C ASN A 84 3.76 -12.26 15.60
N GLY A 85 3.33 -11.47 16.61
CA GLY A 85 3.75 -11.66 18.01
C GLY A 85 5.27 -11.60 18.24
N GLU A 86 6.02 -11.14 17.23
CA GLU A 86 7.46 -11.04 17.26
C GLU A 86 7.93 -9.69 17.78
N SER A 87 9.07 -9.69 18.41
CA SER A 87 9.76 -8.47 18.77
C SER A 87 10.04 -7.64 17.53
N TYR A 88 9.82 -6.34 17.64
CA TYR A 88 10.13 -5.35 16.62
C TYR A 88 11.55 -5.54 16.06
N ARG A 89 11.65 -5.82 14.77
CA ARG A 89 12.92 -6.02 14.06
C ARG A 89 13.07 -4.95 12.97
N PRO A 90 13.66 -3.79 13.30
CA PRO A 90 13.74 -2.65 12.39
C PRO A 90 14.59 -2.90 11.14
N ASP A 91 15.43 -3.92 11.14
CA ASP A 91 16.30 -4.32 10.02
C ASP A 91 15.54 -4.99 8.87
N ILE A 92 14.41 -5.63 9.17
CA ILE A 92 13.58 -6.33 8.15
C ILE A 92 12.32 -5.56 7.76
N LEU A 93 12.00 -4.48 8.49
CA LEU A 93 10.79 -3.70 8.22
C LEU A 93 10.91 -2.91 6.92
N PRO A 94 9.79 -2.71 6.22
CA PRO A 94 9.75 -1.86 5.05
C PRO A 94 10.19 -0.43 5.41
N LYS A 95 10.95 0.19 4.52
CA LYS A 95 11.46 1.55 4.72
C LYS A 95 10.54 2.60 4.12
N LYS A 96 9.81 2.24 3.08
CA LYS A 96 8.95 3.16 2.32
C LYS A 96 7.61 2.49 1.98
N THR A 97 6.57 3.29 2.02
CA THR A 97 5.26 3.00 1.42
C THR A 97 5.17 3.71 0.08
N PHE A 98 4.54 3.06 -0.87
CA PHE A 98 4.28 3.57 -2.21
C PHE A 98 2.77 3.52 -2.47
N ILE A 99 2.19 4.64 -2.87
CA ILE A 99 0.78 4.71 -3.28
C ILE A 99 0.70 5.24 -4.70
N TYR A 100 0.19 4.41 -5.61
CA TYR A 100 -0.01 4.76 -7.00
C TYR A 100 -1.49 4.91 -7.32
N TYR A 101 -1.89 6.04 -7.91
CA TYR A 101 -3.28 6.33 -8.22
C TYR A 101 -3.64 5.94 -9.66
N LEU A 102 -4.63 5.06 -9.79
CA LEU A 102 -5.23 4.69 -11.07
C LEU A 102 -6.45 5.53 -11.40
N LYS A 103 -7.22 5.91 -10.37
CA LYS A 103 -8.41 6.73 -10.55
C LYS A 103 -8.54 7.74 -9.43
N ALA A 104 -8.70 8.98 -9.79
CA ALA A 104 -8.99 10.05 -8.86
C ALA A 104 -10.50 10.10 -8.54
N PRO A 105 -10.89 10.39 -7.30
CA PRO A 105 -12.28 10.62 -6.95
C PRO A 105 -12.79 11.94 -7.54
N GLU A 106 -14.10 12.08 -7.63
CA GLU A 106 -14.74 13.33 -8.08
C GLU A 106 -14.52 14.46 -7.08
N LYS A 107 -14.48 14.14 -5.79
CA LYS A 107 -14.25 15.07 -4.70
C LYS A 107 -13.61 14.42 -3.49
N GLY A 108 -12.71 15.12 -2.80
CA GLY A 108 -12.02 14.61 -1.61
C GLY A 108 -10.97 13.54 -1.93
N GLY A 109 -10.84 12.53 -1.07
CA GLY A 109 -9.97 11.37 -1.27
C GLY A 109 -8.47 11.65 -1.26
N HIS A 110 -8.05 12.82 -0.77
CA HIS A 110 -6.65 13.14 -0.60
C HIS A 110 -6.03 12.29 0.51
N LEU A 111 -4.74 12.11 0.43
CA LEU A 111 -3.94 11.44 1.44
C LEU A 111 -3.43 12.48 2.45
N SER A 112 -3.79 12.31 3.71
CA SER A 112 -3.18 13.06 4.82
C SER A 112 -2.02 12.25 5.38
N ILE A 113 -0.84 12.86 5.47
CA ILE A 113 0.38 12.27 6.03
C ILE A 113 0.79 13.07 7.25
N TYR A 114 0.92 12.38 8.39
CA TYR A 114 1.17 12.97 9.70
C TYR A 114 2.65 12.86 10.04
N THR A 115 3.49 13.75 9.52
CA THR A 115 4.96 13.66 9.58
C THR A 115 5.54 13.76 10.98
N ARG A 116 4.77 14.22 11.97
CA ARG A 116 5.20 14.36 13.37
C ARG A 116 4.31 13.61 14.36
N ALA A 117 3.43 12.73 13.87
CA ALA A 117 2.58 11.95 14.75
C ALA A 117 3.43 10.99 15.59
N ARG A 118 3.28 11.07 16.91
CA ARG A 118 3.83 10.08 17.84
C ARG A 118 2.71 9.19 18.31
N PHE A 119 2.89 7.88 18.20
CA PHE A 119 2.00 6.91 18.78
C PHE A 119 2.18 6.89 20.30
N PHE A 120 1.11 7.12 21.05
CA PHE A 120 1.07 6.91 22.48
C PHE A 120 -0.02 5.89 22.78
N GLY A 121 0.35 4.72 23.25
CA GLY A 121 -0.55 3.67 23.71
C GLY A 121 -0.45 2.39 22.89
N SER A 122 -0.75 1.29 23.56
CA SER A 122 -0.97 -0.02 22.93
C SER A 122 -2.47 -0.24 22.86
N GLY A 123 -3.01 -0.45 21.68
CA GLY A 123 -4.42 -0.80 21.52
C GLY A 123 -5.30 0.30 20.91
N LYS A 124 -6.60 0.22 21.14
CA LYS A 124 -7.65 0.99 20.44
C LYS A 124 -7.64 2.52 20.67
N ASP A 125 -6.85 3.01 21.60
CA ASP A 125 -6.84 4.42 22.00
C ASP A 125 -5.54 5.12 21.56
N ILE A 126 -5.38 5.27 20.24
CA ILE A 126 -4.31 6.09 19.70
C ILE A 126 -4.73 7.55 19.81
N VAL A 127 -4.15 8.28 20.76
CA VAL A 127 -4.36 9.72 20.90
C VAL A 127 -3.39 10.45 19.98
N TRP A 128 -3.93 11.03 18.91
CA TRP A 128 -3.19 11.93 18.04
C TRP A 128 -3.16 13.33 18.64
N LYS A 129 -1.99 13.84 18.97
CA LYS A 129 -1.83 15.27 19.20
C LYS A 129 -1.78 16.00 17.85
N GLU A 130 -2.37 17.20 17.81
CA GLU A 130 -2.36 18.06 16.60
C GLU A 130 -0.95 18.20 16.04
N HIS A 131 -0.77 17.80 14.79
CA HIS A 131 0.52 17.82 14.11
C HIS A 131 0.33 18.28 12.66
N GLU A 132 1.36 18.93 12.13
CA GLU A 132 1.40 19.31 10.72
C GLU A 132 1.12 18.10 9.85
N THR A 133 0.14 18.24 8.99
CA THR A 133 -0.23 17.22 8.00
C THR A 133 0.10 17.73 6.62
N ASP A 134 0.80 16.91 5.85
CA ASP A 134 0.85 17.11 4.41
C ASP A 134 -0.41 16.52 3.78
N THR A 135 -1.11 17.32 3.00
CA THR A 135 -2.31 16.90 2.28
C THR A 135 -1.99 16.76 0.79
N ILE A 136 -2.09 15.54 0.28
CA ILE A 136 -1.70 15.21 -1.09
C ILE A 136 -2.93 14.77 -1.87
N SER A 137 -3.26 15.49 -2.95
CA SER A 137 -4.40 15.17 -3.81
C SER A 137 -4.19 13.84 -4.55
N ALA A 138 -5.26 13.06 -4.64
CA ALA A 138 -5.32 11.90 -5.51
C ALA A 138 -5.40 12.39 -6.97
N ILE A 139 -4.37 12.16 -7.74
CA ILE A 139 -4.29 12.49 -9.18
C ILE A 139 -3.93 11.21 -9.93
N GLU A 140 -4.59 10.95 -11.04
CA GLU A 140 -4.35 9.78 -11.88
C GLU A 140 -2.90 9.75 -12.40
N ASN A 141 -2.33 8.56 -12.45
CA ASN A 141 -0.92 8.32 -12.80
C ASN A 141 0.08 9.04 -11.89
N ARG A 142 -0.28 9.28 -10.62
CA ARG A 142 0.60 9.83 -9.58
C ARG A 142 1.11 8.74 -8.69
N LEU A 143 2.42 8.72 -8.42
CA LEU A 143 3.04 7.94 -7.35
C LEU A 143 3.38 8.86 -6.18
N ILE A 144 3.01 8.43 -4.97
CA ILE A 144 3.44 9.05 -3.71
C ILE A 144 4.34 8.06 -2.99
N VAL A 145 5.49 8.54 -2.51
CA VAL A 145 6.46 7.74 -1.74
C VAL A 145 6.72 8.42 -0.42
N PHE A 146 6.60 7.69 0.69
CA PHE A 146 6.87 8.22 2.03
C PHE A 146 7.39 7.10 2.96
N PRO A 147 8.01 7.45 4.12
CA PRO A 147 8.49 6.45 5.07
C PRO A 147 7.34 5.58 5.59
N ALA A 148 7.55 4.27 5.67
CA ALA A 148 6.50 3.31 6.03
C ALA A 148 6.04 3.41 7.49
N ASP A 149 6.85 4.02 8.37
CA ASP A 149 6.54 4.29 9.78
C ASP A 149 5.71 5.56 9.98
N VAL A 150 5.46 6.31 8.92
CA VAL A 150 4.69 7.56 9.00
C VAL A 150 3.20 7.27 8.97
N ALA A 151 2.50 7.85 9.95
CA ALA A 151 1.05 7.75 10.03
C ALA A 151 0.39 8.45 8.85
N HIS A 152 -0.64 7.82 8.28
CA HIS A 152 -1.38 8.37 7.17
C HIS A 152 -2.84 7.93 7.16
N GLN A 153 -3.65 8.65 6.40
CA GLN A 153 -5.09 8.40 6.27
C GLN A 153 -5.58 8.88 4.91
N VAL A 154 -6.45 8.11 4.30
CA VAL A 154 -7.26 8.59 3.16
C VAL A 154 -8.46 9.35 3.71
N GLN A 155 -8.65 10.59 3.28
CA GLN A 155 -9.79 11.40 3.67
C GLN A 155 -11.07 10.96 2.93
N PRO A 156 -12.26 11.22 3.49
CA PRO A 156 -13.53 10.89 2.85
C PRO A 156 -13.62 11.43 1.41
N TYR A 157 -14.33 10.72 0.55
CA TYR A 157 -14.44 11.09 -0.86
C TYR A 157 -15.78 10.68 -1.49
N GLU A 158 -16.09 11.32 -2.60
CA GLU A 158 -17.22 11.01 -3.48
C GLU A 158 -16.72 10.48 -4.84
N GLY A 159 -17.47 9.58 -5.44
CA GLY A 159 -17.10 8.95 -6.72
C GLY A 159 -16.17 7.75 -6.55
N ASN A 160 -15.47 7.39 -7.61
CA ASN A 160 -14.58 6.24 -7.67
C ASN A 160 -13.12 6.65 -7.43
N ARG A 161 -12.51 6.08 -6.42
CA ARG A 161 -11.07 6.20 -6.16
C ARG A 161 -10.43 4.82 -6.23
N VAL A 162 -9.42 4.68 -7.06
CA VAL A 162 -8.64 3.44 -7.16
C VAL A 162 -7.17 3.76 -6.97
N SER A 163 -6.54 3.10 -6.02
CA SER A 163 -5.10 3.19 -5.82
C SER A 163 -4.49 1.81 -5.55
N ILE A 164 -3.21 1.69 -5.85
CA ILE A 164 -2.39 0.52 -5.54
C ILE A 164 -1.42 0.93 -4.45
N GLY A 165 -1.49 0.26 -3.29
CA GLY A 165 -0.46 0.31 -2.26
C GLY A 165 0.63 -0.70 -2.57
N MET A 166 1.89 -0.35 -2.31
CA MET A 166 3.02 -1.26 -2.48
C MET A 166 4.01 -1.08 -1.33
N ILE A 167 4.57 -2.21 -0.87
CA ILE A 167 5.61 -2.26 0.15
C ILE A 167 6.68 -3.26 -0.29
N PHE A 168 7.95 -2.87 -0.19
CA PHE A 168 9.09 -3.71 -0.54
C PHE A 168 9.71 -4.32 0.72
N TRP A 169 10.04 -5.61 0.65
CA TRP A 169 10.46 -6.43 1.77
C TRP A 169 11.87 -6.99 1.59
N VAL A 170 12.67 -6.90 2.64
CA VAL A 170 13.96 -7.61 2.75
C VAL A 170 13.68 -9.10 2.96
N ASP A 171 12.69 -9.41 3.80
CA ASP A 171 12.25 -10.76 4.06
C ASP A 171 10.73 -10.81 4.01
N LEU A 172 10.16 -11.96 3.68
CA LEU A 172 8.72 -12.06 3.57
C LEU A 172 8.06 -11.98 4.94
N PRO A 173 6.96 -11.23 5.07
CA PRO A 173 6.11 -11.32 6.25
C PRO A 173 5.65 -12.75 6.49
N LYS A 174 5.73 -13.25 7.73
CA LYS A 174 5.33 -14.63 8.09
C LYS A 174 3.88 -14.98 7.77
N ILE A 175 3.02 -13.98 7.61
CA ILE A 175 1.64 -14.17 7.13
C ILE A 175 1.58 -14.77 5.71
N TYR A 176 2.69 -14.74 4.97
CA TYR A 176 2.81 -15.34 3.64
C TYR A 176 3.94 -16.39 3.63
N PRO A 177 3.78 -17.54 4.30
CA PRO A 177 4.86 -18.47 4.63
C PRO A 177 5.53 -19.12 3.42
N THR A 178 4.99 -18.95 2.24
CA THR A 178 5.47 -19.62 1.02
C THR A 178 6.07 -18.69 -0.02
N ALA A 179 6.17 -17.37 0.24
CA ALA A 179 6.66 -16.47 -0.79
C ALA A 179 8.15 -16.65 -1.05
N ASN A 180 8.46 -16.64 -2.31
CA ASN A 180 9.77 -16.90 -2.87
C ASN A 180 10.17 -15.69 -3.74
N PRO A 181 11.42 -15.18 -3.65
CA PRO A 181 11.87 -14.06 -4.47
C PRO A 181 11.84 -14.34 -5.99
N ASN A 182 11.74 -15.59 -6.39
CA ASN A 182 11.68 -16.02 -7.80
C ASN A 182 10.24 -16.32 -8.28
N MET A 183 9.21 -16.02 -7.48
CA MET A 183 7.82 -16.36 -7.80
C MET A 183 6.90 -15.14 -7.60
N ASN A 184 5.87 -15.07 -8.43
CA ASN A 184 4.73 -14.20 -8.21
C ASN A 184 3.59 -15.01 -7.59
N MET A 185 2.89 -14.44 -6.62
CA MET A 185 1.84 -15.13 -5.87
C MET A 185 0.68 -14.18 -5.56
N TYR A 186 -0.51 -14.75 -5.43
CA TYR A 186 -1.73 -14.02 -5.14
C TYR A 186 -2.37 -14.58 -3.88
N PHE A 187 -2.72 -13.71 -2.96
CA PHE A 187 -3.35 -14.06 -1.69
C PHE A 187 -4.68 -13.33 -1.54
N ASP A 188 -5.68 -13.99 -1.01
CA ASP A 188 -6.90 -13.31 -0.58
C ASP A 188 -6.58 -12.45 0.66
N ARG A 189 -7.17 -11.26 0.74
CA ARG A 189 -6.99 -10.39 1.91
C ARG A 189 -7.64 -11.02 3.12
N VAL A 190 -6.84 -11.46 4.08
CA VAL A 190 -7.31 -12.14 5.29
C VAL A 190 -8.18 -11.21 6.16
N TRP A 191 -7.88 -9.93 6.19
CA TRP A 191 -8.65 -8.94 6.97
C TRP A 191 -9.97 -8.49 6.32
N GLU A 192 -10.15 -8.70 5.01
CA GLU A 192 -11.43 -8.42 4.34
C GLU A 192 -12.46 -9.55 4.53
N ILE A 193 -12.03 -10.74 4.95
CA ILE A 193 -12.96 -11.87 5.19
C ILE A 193 -13.86 -11.58 6.39
N GLU A 194 -13.40 -10.88 7.42
CA GLU A 194 -14.22 -10.46 8.55
C GLU A 194 -15.16 -9.30 8.18
N ASP A 195 -14.68 -8.33 7.41
CA ASP A 195 -15.49 -7.21 6.91
C ASP A 195 -16.46 -7.62 5.80
N ALA A 196 -16.09 -8.57 4.93
CA ALA A 196 -16.98 -9.10 3.90
C ALA A 196 -18.20 -9.81 4.46
N LYS A 197 -18.08 -10.45 5.64
CA LYS A 197 -19.24 -11.02 6.35
C LYS A 197 -20.19 -9.94 6.88
N GLN A 198 -19.69 -8.74 7.20
CA GLN A 198 -20.54 -7.61 7.56
C GLN A 198 -21.15 -6.94 6.33
N ILE A 199 -20.45 -6.89 5.19
CA ILE A 199 -20.95 -6.28 3.94
C ILE A 199 -22.04 -7.13 3.28
N SER A 200 -22.02 -8.46 3.42
CA SER A 200 -23.08 -9.33 2.89
C SER A 200 -24.42 -9.21 3.65
N MET A 201 -24.48 -8.47 4.76
CA MET A 201 -25.72 -8.15 5.47
C MET A 201 -26.38 -6.82 5.00
N TYR A 202 -25.79 -6.12 4.04
CA TYR A 202 -26.27 -4.83 3.52
C TYR A 202 -26.47 -4.80 2.00
N VAL A 203 -26.58 -5.97 1.37
CA VAL A 203 -26.98 -6.13 -0.04
C VAL A 203 -28.33 -6.84 -0.13
#